data_914d18b51217856b0c9f3d00e869d499
#
_entry.id   914d18b51217856b0c9f3d00e869d499
#
_cell.length_a   1.000
_cell.length_b   1.000
_cell.length_c   1.000
_cell.angle_alpha   90.00
_cell.angle_beta   90.00
_cell.angle_gamma   90.00
#
_symmetry.space_group_name_H-M   'P 1'
#
loop_
_entity.id
_entity.type
_entity.pdbx_description
1 polymer ?
#
loop_
_entity_poly.entity_id
_entity_poly.type
_entity_poly.pdbx_seq_one_letter_code
_entity_poly.pdbx_strand_id
1 'polypeptide(L)'
;MYDITTGTGDFIANGVVSHNCFARPTHKYLDFNAGRDFEREIVVKVNAPELLRAELARPSWTHEHVALGTNTDPYQWAEGRYKLMPGIWEAMRDAANPCSVLTKSPLLLRDLPLMKEIAERTEFSAALSVPTVDERAWRATEPRSPNPRARLEAVGELTRAGIRTGVLVAPLMPGINDAPEQIAPILEMASAAGAAYVTGIALHLRGEVRGLFFEWLKEHRPDLIPLYRRLYQRGAYAPPEERRRLQQLVKGPERPAGEFARGRNGRMETAENEAPERAGKDSSHWTPDQGRLF
;
A
#
# COMPACT_ATOMS: atom_id res chain seq x y z
N MET A 1 -5.06 5.34 -12.44
CA MET A 1 -6.36 5.23 -11.76
C MET A 1 -6.14 5.63 -10.33
N TYR A 2 -6.65 6.76 -9.91
CA TYR A 2 -6.72 7.13 -8.50
C TYR A 2 -8.03 6.58 -7.99
N ASP A 3 -7.96 5.58 -7.14
CA ASP A 3 -9.13 5.01 -6.51
C ASP A 3 -9.08 5.35 -5.03
N ILE A 4 -10.11 6.02 -4.57
CA ILE A 4 -10.34 6.27 -3.16
C ILE A 4 -11.19 5.09 -2.71
N THR A 5 -10.54 4.05 -2.22
CA THR A 5 -11.25 2.87 -1.71
C THR A 5 -10.98 2.73 -0.23
N THR A 6 -12.03 2.70 0.53
CA THR A 6 -12.01 2.25 1.92
C THR A 6 -11.93 0.72 1.92
N GLY A 7 -10.77 0.18 2.30
CA GLY A 7 -10.59 -1.26 2.51
C GLY A 7 -9.69 -2.00 1.53
N THR A 8 -8.58 -2.44 2.02
CA THR A 8 -7.62 -3.48 1.59
C THR A 8 -7.37 -3.74 0.11
N GLY A 9 -6.18 -3.35 -0.39
CA GLY A 9 -5.72 -3.72 -1.72
C GLY A 9 -4.20 -3.69 -1.95
N ASP A 10 -3.69 -4.58 -2.78
CA ASP A 10 -2.26 -4.76 -3.13
C ASP A 10 -2.00 -4.82 -4.64
N PHE A 11 -0.77 -4.53 -5.10
CA PHE A 11 -0.47 -4.21 -6.49
C PHE A 11 0.73 -4.98 -7.11
N ILE A 12 0.70 -5.25 -8.44
CA ILE A 12 1.88 -5.66 -9.25
C ILE A 12 2.00 -4.79 -10.50
N ALA A 13 3.19 -4.32 -10.81
CA ALA A 13 3.53 -3.65 -12.07
C ALA A 13 4.77 -4.31 -12.72
N ASN A 14 4.68 -4.60 -14.01
CA ASN A 14 5.80 -5.02 -14.87
C ASN A 14 6.52 -6.35 -14.50
N GLY A 15 5.74 -7.41 -14.25
CA GLY A 15 6.32 -8.73 -13.92
C GLY A 15 6.95 -8.80 -12.55
N VAL A 16 6.83 -7.75 -11.75
CA VAL A 16 7.43 -7.59 -10.43
C VAL A 16 6.35 -7.46 -9.38
N VAL A 17 6.55 -8.11 -8.25
CA VAL A 17 5.62 -8.09 -7.12
C VAL A 17 5.66 -6.72 -6.46
N SER A 18 4.62 -5.92 -6.64
CA SER A 18 4.41 -4.65 -5.97
C SER A 18 3.09 -4.66 -5.20
N HIS A 19 2.89 -3.73 -4.29
CA HIS A 19 1.81 -3.75 -3.30
C HIS A 19 0.38 -3.80 -3.82
N ASN A 20 0.09 -3.55 -5.07
CA ASN A 20 -1.26 -3.26 -5.53
C ASN A 20 -1.85 -4.30 -6.50
N CYS A 21 -1.63 -5.59 -6.26
CA CYS A 21 -2.16 -6.69 -7.07
C CYS A 21 -3.68 -6.67 -7.23
N PHE A 22 -4.42 -6.05 -6.30
CA PHE A 22 -5.88 -5.96 -6.33
C PHE A 22 -6.42 -5.03 -7.42
N ALA A 23 -5.65 -4.05 -7.86
CA ALA A 23 -6.09 -3.15 -8.91
C ALA A 23 -6.15 -3.81 -10.31
N ARG A 24 -5.52 -4.96 -10.51
CA ARG A 24 -5.59 -5.68 -11.79
C ARG A 24 -7.02 -6.05 -12.21
N PRO A 25 -7.91 -6.55 -11.33
CA PRO A 25 -9.29 -6.76 -11.69
C PRO A 25 -10.03 -5.49 -12.09
N THR A 26 -9.65 -4.31 -11.60
CA THR A 26 -10.31 -3.05 -11.96
C THR A 26 -10.06 -2.66 -13.42
N HIS A 27 -8.95 -3.10 -14.04
CA HIS A 27 -8.71 -2.93 -15.48
C HIS A 27 -9.71 -3.69 -16.36
N LYS A 28 -10.25 -4.81 -15.88
CA LYS A 28 -11.29 -5.55 -16.61
C LYS A 28 -12.60 -4.77 -16.77
N TYR A 29 -12.93 -3.88 -15.82
CA TYR A 29 -14.10 -3.00 -15.94
C TYR A 29 -13.94 -1.93 -17.04
N LEU A 30 -12.71 -1.77 -17.55
CA LEU A 30 -12.36 -0.81 -18.58
C LEU A 30 -11.97 -1.52 -19.90
N ASP A 31 -12.29 -2.81 -20.02
CA ASP A 31 -11.94 -3.68 -21.14
C ASP A 31 -10.42 -3.81 -21.41
N PHE A 32 -9.59 -3.51 -20.42
CA PHE A 32 -8.14 -3.70 -20.47
C PHE A 32 -7.72 -5.08 -19.98
N ASN A 33 -6.65 -5.62 -20.58
CA ASN A 33 -6.03 -6.85 -20.12
C ASN A 33 -5.34 -6.62 -18.76
N ALA A 34 -5.71 -7.43 -17.76
CA ALA A 34 -5.12 -7.35 -16.42
C ALA A 34 -3.62 -7.74 -16.35
N GLY A 35 -3.05 -8.25 -17.45
CA GLY A 35 -1.62 -8.52 -17.62
C GLY A 35 -0.84 -7.32 -18.16
N ARG A 36 -0.63 -7.29 -19.47
CA ARG A 36 0.21 -6.29 -20.15
C ARG A 36 -0.31 -4.87 -20.11
N ASP A 37 -1.64 -4.70 -20.24
CA ASP A 37 -2.23 -3.36 -20.30
C ASP A 37 -2.20 -2.69 -18.93
N PHE A 38 -2.30 -3.46 -17.85
CA PHE A 38 -2.16 -2.94 -16.49
C PHE A 38 -0.84 -2.19 -16.25
N GLU A 39 0.20 -2.55 -16.95
CA GLU A 39 1.53 -1.96 -16.83
C GLU A 39 1.77 -0.78 -17.78
N ARG A 40 0.96 -0.66 -18.83
CA ARG A 40 1.16 0.29 -19.94
C ARG A 40 0.08 1.35 -19.98
N GLU A 41 -1.15 0.98 -19.64
CA GLU A 41 -2.32 1.84 -19.74
C GLU A 41 -2.70 2.36 -18.34
N ILE A 42 -2.48 3.65 -18.11
CA ILE A 42 -2.85 4.31 -16.86
C ILE A 42 -4.07 5.19 -17.12
N VAL A 43 -5.17 4.87 -16.44
CA VAL A 43 -6.37 5.71 -16.48
C VAL A 43 -6.27 6.79 -15.42
N VAL A 44 -6.22 8.05 -15.84
CA VAL A 44 -6.12 9.20 -14.96
C VAL A 44 -7.48 9.87 -14.82
N LYS A 45 -8.06 9.86 -13.63
CA LYS A 45 -9.32 10.55 -13.30
C LYS A 45 -9.00 12.01 -12.99
N VAL A 46 -8.96 12.85 -14.02
CA VAL A 46 -8.52 14.26 -13.90
C VAL A 46 -9.42 15.11 -13.00
N ASN A 47 -10.67 14.72 -12.82
CA ASN A 47 -11.66 15.39 -11.98
C ASN A 47 -11.77 14.79 -10.56
N ALA A 48 -10.81 13.93 -10.15
CA ALA A 48 -10.84 13.31 -8.83
C ALA A 48 -10.86 14.33 -7.66
N PRO A 49 -10.11 15.45 -7.71
CA PRO A 49 -10.17 16.45 -6.64
C PRO A 49 -11.54 17.09 -6.48
N GLU A 50 -12.21 17.44 -7.60
CA GLU A 50 -13.55 18.04 -7.58
C GLU A 50 -14.60 17.07 -7.05
N LEU A 51 -14.55 15.81 -7.50
CA LEU A 51 -15.47 14.78 -7.04
C LEU A 51 -15.28 14.49 -5.54
N LEU A 52 -14.03 14.41 -5.08
CA LEU A 52 -13.74 14.22 -3.67
C LEU A 52 -14.28 15.40 -2.83
N ARG A 53 -14.04 16.63 -3.24
CA ARG A 53 -14.54 17.81 -2.55
C ARG A 53 -16.08 17.81 -2.45
N ALA A 54 -16.76 17.42 -3.54
CA ALA A 54 -18.20 17.28 -3.55
C ALA A 54 -18.70 16.17 -2.62
N GLU A 55 -17.99 15.04 -2.57
CA GLU A 55 -18.34 13.92 -1.68
C GLU A 55 -18.18 14.27 -0.21
N LEU A 56 -17.05 14.87 0.15
CA LEU A 56 -16.76 15.29 1.52
C LEU A 56 -17.70 16.40 2.03
N ALA A 57 -18.31 17.18 1.11
CA ALA A 57 -19.29 18.21 1.44
C ALA A 57 -20.73 17.68 1.62
N ARG A 58 -21.00 16.41 1.37
CA ARG A 58 -22.35 15.85 1.53
C ARG A 58 -22.76 15.81 2.99
N PRO A 59 -24.01 16.18 3.34
CA PRO A 59 -24.50 16.07 4.72
C PRO A 59 -24.49 14.64 5.28
N SER A 60 -24.46 13.63 4.41
CA SER A 60 -24.38 12.21 4.77
C SER A 60 -22.95 11.73 5.04
N TRP A 61 -21.94 12.55 4.78
CA TRP A 61 -20.55 12.18 5.04
C TRP A 61 -20.25 12.25 6.54
N THR A 62 -19.78 11.15 7.10
CA THR A 62 -19.59 10.97 8.56
C THR A 62 -18.12 11.16 8.99
N HIS A 63 -17.30 11.79 8.17
CA HIS A 63 -15.85 11.98 8.40
C HIS A 63 -15.08 10.67 8.63
N GLU A 64 -15.45 9.62 7.90
CA GLU A 64 -14.73 8.36 7.94
C GLU A 64 -13.27 8.54 7.49
N HIS A 65 -12.38 7.74 8.08
CA HIS A 65 -10.97 7.77 7.71
C HIS A 65 -10.75 7.35 6.26
N VAL A 66 -10.10 8.20 5.47
CA VAL A 66 -9.77 7.92 4.06
C VAL A 66 -8.32 7.47 3.93
N ALA A 67 -8.10 6.23 3.51
CA ALA A 67 -6.76 5.68 3.26
C ALA A 67 -6.41 5.75 1.77
N LEU A 68 -5.42 6.57 1.42
CA LEU A 68 -4.91 6.71 0.06
C LEU A 68 -3.73 5.77 -0.18
N GLY A 69 -3.66 5.15 -1.36
CA GLY A 69 -2.56 4.26 -1.73
C GLY A 69 -2.76 2.79 -1.38
N THR A 70 -3.94 2.41 -0.91
CA THR A 70 -4.27 1.01 -0.60
C THR A 70 -4.53 0.19 -1.86
N ASN A 71 -5.05 0.81 -2.92
CA ASN A 71 -5.32 0.14 -4.20
C ASN A 71 -4.27 0.50 -5.26
N THR A 72 -4.03 1.80 -5.50
CA THR A 72 -3.04 2.31 -6.46
C THR A 72 -2.11 3.29 -5.76
N ASP A 73 -0.83 3.31 -6.12
CA ASP A 73 0.09 4.31 -5.56
C ASP A 73 -0.32 5.71 -6.02
N PRO A 74 -0.69 6.61 -5.10
CA PRO A 74 -1.14 7.97 -5.45
C PRO A 74 0.00 8.82 -6.02
N TYR A 75 1.25 8.45 -5.77
CA TYR A 75 2.43 9.15 -6.24
C TYR A 75 3.21 8.36 -7.30
N GLN A 76 2.49 7.56 -8.12
CA GLN A 76 3.09 6.94 -9.29
C GLN A 76 3.59 8.00 -10.29
N TRP A 77 4.43 7.61 -11.25
CA TRP A 77 5.06 8.55 -12.18
C TRP A 77 4.09 9.51 -12.91
N ALA A 78 2.85 9.08 -13.17
CA ALA A 78 1.82 9.91 -13.79
C ALA A 78 1.47 11.14 -12.94
N GLU A 79 1.58 11.04 -11.60
CA GLU A 79 1.32 12.15 -10.67
C GLU A 79 2.31 13.32 -10.85
N GLY A 80 3.54 13.04 -11.27
CA GLY A 80 4.51 14.08 -11.63
C GLY A 80 4.00 15.00 -12.75
N ARG A 81 3.19 14.46 -13.67
CA ARG A 81 2.61 15.20 -14.80
C ARG A 81 1.24 15.81 -14.47
N TYR A 82 0.34 15.01 -13.91
CA TYR A 82 -1.07 15.42 -13.75
C TYR A 82 -1.34 16.22 -12.49
N LYS A 83 -0.50 16.07 -11.45
CA LYS A 83 -0.54 16.85 -10.21
C LYS A 83 -1.93 16.87 -9.55
N LEU A 84 -2.57 15.71 -9.42
CA LEU A 84 -3.89 15.58 -8.82
C LEU A 84 -3.84 15.58 -7.29
N MET A 85 -2.75 15.06 -6.71
CA MET A 85 -2.62 14.94 -5.26
C MET A 85 -2.70 16.26 -4.51
N PRO A 86 -2.14 17.39 -4.99
CA PRO A 86 -2.36 18.68 -4.32
C PRO A 86 -3.84 19.02 -4.14
N GLY A 87 -4.66 18.89 -5.19
CA GLY A 87 -6.10 19.16 -5.10
C GLY A 87 -6.86 18.17 -4.21
N ILE A 88 -6.40 16.92 -4.12
CA ILE A 88 -6.92 15.92 -3.17
C ILE A 88 -6.60 16.33 -1.73
N TRP A 89 -5.35 16.74 -1.46
CA TRP A 89 -4.96 17.21 -0.13
C TRP A 89 -5.69 18.49 0.29
N GLU A 90 -5.90 19.41 -0.63
CA GLU A 90 -6.72 20.61 -0.39
C GLU A 90 -8.14 20.22 0.04
N ALA A 91 -8.78 19.27 -0.67
CA ALA A 91 -10.11 18.79 -0.32
C ALA A 91 -10.14 18.14 1.07
N MET A 92 -9.15 17.31 1.41
CA MET A 92 -9.03 16.68 2.74
C MET A 92 -8.82 17.71 3.85
N ARG A 93 -7.93 18.68 3.62
CA ARG A 93 -7.65 19.79 4.54
C ARG A 93 -8.90 20.63 4.82
N ASP A 94 -9.60 21.03 3.77
CA ASP A 94 -10.75 21.94 3.85
C ASP A 94 -11.93 21.26 4.56
N ALA A 95 -12.11 19.97 4.35
CA ALA A 95 -13.10 19.15 5.06
C ALA A 95 -12.66 18.73 6.48
N ALA A 96 -11.39 18.98 6.87
CA ALA A 96 -10.78 18.44 8.08
C ALA A 96 -11.02 16.92 8.22
N ASN A 97 -10.90 16.17 7.12
CA ASN A 97 -11.21 14.75 7.10
C ASN A 97 -10.00 13.90 7.52
N PRO A 98 -10.15 12.97 8.49
CA PRO A 98 -9.06 12.06 8.87
C PRO A 98 -8.59 11.26 7.66
N CYS A 99 -7.27 11.19 7.45
CA CYS A 99 -6.75 10.46 6.31
C CYS A 99 -5.33 9.93 6.51
N SER A 100 -4.94 9.02 5.65
CA SER A 100 -3.58 8.49 5.59
C SER A 100 -3.12 8.23 4.16
N VAL A 101 -1.80 8.15 3.97
CA VAL A 101 -1.22 7.83 2.68
C VAL A 101 -0.19 6.72 2.79
N LEU A 102 -0.26 5.78 1.86
CA LEU A 102 0.77 4.76 1.62
C LEU A 102 1.33 4.93 0.20
N THR A 103 2.65 5.03 0.09
CA THR A 103 3.31 5.14 -1.22
C THR A 103 4.70 4.52 -1.21
N LYS A 104 5.25 4.29 -2.39
CA LYS A 104 6.68 3.97 -2.61
C LYS A 104 7.47 5.19 -3.09
N SER A 105 6.82 6.32 -3.28
CA SER A 105 7.41 7.48 -3.96
C SER A 105 7.78 8.61 -3.00
N PRO A 106 9.05 9.04 -2.97
CA PRO A 106 9.45 10.28 -2.29
C PRO A 106 8.80 11.54 -2.87
N LEU A 107 8.12 11.44 -4.04
CA LEU A 107 7.39 12.56 -4.63
C LEU A 107 6.32 13.14 -3.68
N LEU A 108 5.86 12.37 -2.69
CA LEU A 108 4.92 12.88 -1.68
C LEU A 108 5.47 14.10 -0.93
N LEU A 109 6.79 14.26 -0.82
CA LEU A 109 7.41 15.41 -0.15
C LEU A 109 7.11 16.75 -0.87
N ARG A 110 6.75 16.72 -2.16
CA ARG A 110 6.25 17.91 -2.86
C ARG A 110 5.07 18.55 -2.15
N ASP A 111 4.21 17.71 -1.59
CA ASP A 111 2.94 18.12 -1.00
C ASP A 111 3.01 18.19 0.54
N LEU A 112 4.22 18.12 1.11
CA LEU A 112 4.46 18.19 2.55
C LEU A 112 3.80 19.40 3.26
N PRO A 113 3.80 20.62 2.68
CA PRO A 113 3.11 21.75 3.31
C PRO A 113 1.61 21.48 3.53
N LEU A 114 0.90 20.91 2.55
CA LEU A 114 -0.51 20.55 2.67
C LEU A 114 -0.74 19.45 3.71
N MET A 115 0.13 18.44 3.74
CA MET A 115 0.05 17.37 4.75
C MET A 115 0.21 17.90 6.17
N LYS A 116 1.08 18.90 6.38
CA LYS A 116 1.21 19.58 7.68
C LYS A 116 -0.08 20.32 8.07
N GLU A 117 -0.66 21.06 7.15
CA GLU A 117 -1.92 21.76 7.38
C GLU A 117 -3.06 20.79 7.72
N ILE A 118 -3.09 19.60 7.12
CA ILE A 118 -4.04 18.54 7.47
C ILE A 118 -3.77 18.02 8.89
N ALA A 119 -2.52 17.68 9.19
CA ALA A 119 -2.12 17.15 10.50
C ALA A 119 -2.39 18.11 11.67
N GLU A 120 -2.43 19.43 11.42
CA GLU A 120 -2.83 20.45 12.40
C GLU A 120 -4.33 20.48 12.66
N ARG A 121 -5.15 19.99 11.72
CA ARG A 121 -6.62 20.08 11.79
C ARG A 121 -7.30 18.76 12.16
N THR A 122 -6.69 17.64 11.76
CA THR A 122 -7.29 16.31 11.93
C THR A 122 -6.21 15.23 12.00
N GLU A 123 -6.62 13.99 12.20
CA GLU A 123 -5.70 12.85 12.21
C GLU A 123 -5.13 12.62 10.79
N PHE A 124 -3.81 12.69 10.70
CA PHE A 124 -3.06 12.39 9.49
C PHE A 124 -1.87 11.48 9.77
N SER A 125 -1.63 10.52 8.88
CA SER A 125 -0.42 9.70 8.92
C SER A 125 0.06 9.33 7.53
N ALA A 126 1.36 9.07 7.43
CA ALA A 126 1.98 8.60 6.19
C ALA A 126 2.70 7.26 6.42
N ALA A 127 2.85 6.48 5.36
CA ALA A 127 3.69 5.31 5.37
C ALA A 127 4.40 5.13 4.03
N LEU A 128 5.66 4.70 4.08
CA LEU A 128 6.39 4.32 2.88
C LEU A 128 6.68 2.82 2.87
N SER A 129 6.47 2.22 1.69
CA SER A 129 6.74 0.79 1.49
C SER A 129 8.18 0.57 1.09
N VAL A 130 8.91 -0.22 1.89
CA VAL A 130 10.34 -0.54 1.70
C VAL A 130 10.56 -2.04 1.92
N PRO A 131 10.36 -2.89 0.89
CA PRO A 131 10.51 -4.34 1.03
C PRO A 131 11.96 -4.82 1.12
N THR A 132 12.91 -4.01 0.66
CA THR A 132 14.35 -4.29 0.72
C THR A 132 15.16 -3.00 0.57
N VAL A 133 16.39 -2.97 1.10
CA VAL A 133 17.41 -1.94 0.83
C VAL A 133 18.61 -2.52 0.07
N ASP A 134 18.60 -3.82 -0.23
CA ASP A 134 19.56 -4.45 -1.11
C ASP A 134 19.28 -4.06 -2.56
N GLU A 135 20.29 -3.51 -3.24
CA GLU A 135 20.12 -2.97 -4.60
C GLU A 135 19.81 -4.05 -5.63
N ARG A 136 20.40 -5.23 -5.48
CA ARG A 136 20.18 -6.35 -6.41
C ARG A 136 18.76 -6.89 -6.26
N ALA A 137 18.32 -7.09 -5.03
CA ALA A 137 16.95 -7.51 -4.73
C ALA A 137 15.93 -6.46 -5.20
N TRP A 138 16.17 -5.17 -4.93
CA TRP A 138 15.32 -4.09 -5.42
C TRP A 138 15.20 -4.08 -6.94
N ARG A 139 16.33 -4.10 -7.67
CA ARG A 139 16.31 -4.12 -9.14
C ARG A 139 15.62 -5.36 -9.72
N ALA A 140 15.71 -6.50 -9.05
CA ALA A 140 15.06 -7.74 -9.47
C ALA A 140 13.55 -7.74 -9.18
N THR A 141 13.11 -7.09 -8.09
CA THR A 141 11.70 -7.15 -7.65
C THR A 141 10.92 -5.88 -7.93
N GLU A 142 11.56 -4.71 -7.97
CA GLU A 142 10.90 -3.41 -8.13
C GLU A 142 11.67 -2.43 -9.05
N PRO A 143 12.08 -2.81 -10.27
CA PRO A 143 13.02 -2.04 -11.10
C PRO A 143 12.54 -0.65 -11.50
N ARG A 144 11.24 -0.40 -11.45
CA ARG A 144 10.62 0.90 -11.81
C ARG A 144 10.17 1.73 -10.61
N SER A 145 10.41 1.25 -9.42
CA SER A 145 10.07 2.00 -8.21
C SER A 145 11.25 2.87 -7.76
N PRO A 146 11.01 3.97 -7.05
CA PRO A 146 12.08 4.80 -6.51
C PRO A 146 13.03 4.02 -5.59
N ASN A 147 14.25 4.51 -5.47
CA ASN A 147 15.28 3.89 -4.63
C ASN A 147 14.77 3.70 -3.18
N PRO A 148 14.92 2.51 -2.58
CA PRO A 148 14.45 2.24 -1.22
C PRO A 148 15.07 3.14 -0.15
N ARG A 149 16.33 3.54 -0.30
CA ARG A 149 17.00 4.46 0.62
C ARG A 149 16.39 5.86 0.56
N ALA A 150 16.07 6.37 -0.63
CA ALA A 150 15.36 7.63 -0.79
C ALA A 150 13.95 7.60 -0.16
N ARG A 151 13.30 6.43 -0.13
CA ARG A 151 12.04 6.27 0.59
C ARG A 151 12.22 6.42 2.11
N LEU A 152 13.29 5.85 2.68
CA LEU A 152 13.61 5.97 4.10
C LEU A 152 14.05 7.40 4.46
N GLU A 153 14.75 8.08 3.57
CA GLU A 153 15.06 9.52 3.70
C GLU A 153 13.76 10.34 3.77
N ALA A 154 12.78 10.02 2.90
CA ALA A 154 11.48 10.68 2.91
C ALA A 154 10.70 10.41 4.22
N VAL A 155 10.82 9.22 4.83
CA VAL A 155 10.30 8.97 6.19
C VAL A 155 10.89 9.97 7.17
N GLY A 156 12.21 10.20 7.13
CA GLY A 156 12.89 11.15 7.99
C GLY A 156 12.42 12.60 7.80
N GLU A 157 12.18 13.03 6.55
CA GLU A 157 11.65 14.37 6.24
C GLU A 157 10.24 14.56 6.82
N LEU A 158 9.35 13.58 6.60
CA LEU A 158 7.99 13.60 7.13
C LEU A 158 7.98 13.63 8.66
N THR A 159 8.81 12.81 9.30
CA THR A 159 8.93 12.74 10.75
C THR A 159 9.44 14.06 11.35
N ARG A 160 10.48 14.65 10.76
CA ARG A 160 10.99 15.98 11.16
C ARG A 160 9.94 17.08 11.00
N ALA A 161 9.05 16.92 10.03
CA ALA A 161 7.92 17.84 9.85
C ALA A 161 6.75 17.62 10.84
N GLY A 162 6.88 16.68 11.77
CA GLY A 162 5.86 16.37 12.77
C GLY A 162 4.77 15.40 12.31
N ILE A 163 4.91 14.80 11.12
CA ILE A 163 3.93 13.84 10.59
C ILE A 163 4.25 12.45 11.14
N ARG A 164 3.24 11.79 11.71
CA ARG A 164 3.33 10.40 12.14
C ARG A 164 3.56 9.50 10.94
N THR A 165 4.77 8.97 10.79
CA THR A 165 5.18 8.24 9.60
C THR A 165 5.65 6.83 9.94
N GLY A 166 5.20 5.83 9.18
CA GLY A 166 5.59 4.43 9.32
C GLY A 166 6.34 3.88 8.11
N VAL A 167 6.92 2.70 8.30
CA VAL A 167 7.54 1.91 7.22
C VAL A 167 6.82 0.57 7.09
N LEU A 168 6.40 0.23 5.87
CA LEU A 168 5.88 -1.08 5.55
C LEU A 168 6.96 -1.90 4.86
N VAL A 169 7.42 -2.97 5.50
CA VAL A 169 8.28 -3.97 4.86
C VAL A 169 7.36 -4.94 4.10
N ALA A 170 7.04 -4.55 2.88
CA ALA A 170 5.96 -5.20 2.13
C ALA A 170 6.19 -5.14 0.60
N PRO A 171 6.05 -6.29 -0.11
CA PRO A 171 5.76 -7.61 0.47
C PRO A 171 6.99 -8.28 1.08
N LEU A 172 6.79 -9.04 2.16
CA LEU A 172 7.76 -10.03 2.62
C LEU A 172 7.56 -11.33 1.83
N MET A 173 8.64 -11.79 1.21
CA MET A 173 8.67 -12.94 0.29
C MET A 173 9.61 -14.00 0.84
N PRO A 174 9.10 -15.13 1.38
CA PRO A 174 9.92 -16.21 1.95
C PRO A 174 11.03 -16.70 1.01
N GLY A 175 12.27 -16.69 1.50
CA GLY A 175 13.47 -17.08 0.74
C GLY A 175 13.97 -16.03 -0.26
N ILE A 176 13.36 -14.84 -0.34
CA ILE A 176 13.77 -13.76 -1.25
C ILE A 176 14.28 -12.53 -0.47
N ASN A 177 13.49 -12.02 0.46
CA ASN A 177 13.82 -10.81 1.23
C ASN A 177 13.48 -10.93 2.73
N ASP A 178 13.36 -12.14 3.25
CA ASP A 178 12.99 -12.41 4.63
C ASP A 178 14.14 -12.92 5.51
N ALA A 179 15.38 -12.85 5.03
CA ALA A 179 16.53 -13.16 5.86
C ALA A 179 16.78 -12.03 6.88
N PRO A 180 17.14 -12.37 8.15
CA PRO A 180 17.41 -11.37 9.18
C PRO A 180 18.41 -10.29 8.75
N GLU A 181 19.43 -10.66 7.99
CA GLU A 181 20.49 -9.78 7.49
C GLU A 181 19.96 -8.78 6.43
N GLN A 182 18.85 -9.10 5.78
CA GLN A 182 18.16 -8.22 4.83
C GLN A 182 17.18 -7.28 5.54
N ILE A 183 16.61 -7.72 6.64
CA ILE A 183 15.64 -6.95 7.42
C ILE A 183 16.32 -5.96 8.37
N ALA A 184 17.42 -6.36 9.02
CA ALA A 184 18.12 -5.53 9.99
C ALA A 184 18.47 -4.12 9.46
N PRO A 185 19.05 -3.95 8.26
CA PRO A 185 19.34 -2.61 7.73
C PRO A 185 18.09 -1.74 7.51
N ILE A 186 16.95 -2.36 7.17
CA ILE A 186 15.68 -1.62 7.04
C ILE A 186 15.24 -1.07 8.39
N LEU A 187 15.32 -1.91 9.44
CA LEU A 187 14.93 -1.53 10.80
C LEU A 187 15.84 -0.44 11.35
N GLU A 188 17.15 -0.55 11.14
CA GLU A 188 18.14 0.45 11.55
C GLU A 188 17.87 1.80 10.88
N MET A 189 17.70 1.81 9.56
CA MET A 189 17.42 3.03 8.81
C MET A 189 16.06 3.64 9.14
N ALA A 190 15.02 2.81 9.30
CA ALA A 190 13.69 3.27 9.73
C ALA A 190 13.75 3.90 11.13
N SER A 191 14.50 3.30 12.04
CA SER A 191 14.75 3.82 13.38
C SER A 191 15.50 5.15 13.34
N ALA A 192 16.58 5.25 12.57
CA ALA A 192 17.35 6.48 12.40
C ALA A 192 16.51 7.61 11.75
N ALA A 193 15.58 7.25 10.87
CA ALA A 193 14.61 8.17 10.29
C ALA A 193 13.48 8.59 11.27
N GLY A 194 13.41 8.00 12.45
CA GLY A 194 12.37 8.30 13.44
C GLY A 194 10.99 7.71 13.09
N ALA A 195 10.93 6.62 12.32
CA ALA A 195 9.68 5.98 11.98
C ALA A 195 8.87 5.61 13.23
N ALA A 196 7.59 5.97 13.26
CA ALA A 196 6.69 5.71 14.39
C ALA A 196 6.38 4.21 14.56
N TYR A 197 6.44 3.44 13.49
CA TYR A 197 6.26 1.99 13.47
C TYR A 197 6.89 1.37 12.23
N VAL A 198 7.20 0.08 12.32
CA VAL A 198 7.56 -0.77 11.17
C VAL A 198 6.63 -1.98 11.17
N THR A 199 6.03 -2.27 10.02
CA THR A 199 5.09 -3.40 9.88
C THR A 199 5.48 -4.25 8.69
N GLY A 200 5.45 -5.59 8.86
CA GLY A 200 5.69 -6.55 7.79
C GLY A 200 4.39 -7.12 7.23
N ILE A 201 4.28 -7.17 5.90
CA ILE A 201 3.14 -7.76 5.21
C ILE A 201 3.64 -8.88 4.29
N ALA A 202 3.17 -10.10 4.55
CA ALA A 202 3.49 -11.26 3.69
C ALA A 202 2.91 -11.07 2.29
N LEU A 203 3.59 -11.62 1.28
CA LEU A 203 3.12 -11.62 -0.10
C LEU A 203 1.72 -12.26 -0.21
N HIS A 204 0.86 -11.62 -1.00
CA HIS A 204 -0.45 -12.15 -1.38
C HIS A 204 -0.46 -12.52 -2.87
N LEU A 205 -0.90 -13.73 -3.21
CA LEU A 205 -0.95 -14.26 -4.58
C LEU A 205 -2.40 -14.43 -5.05
N ARG A 206 -3.15 -13.32 -5.15
CA ARG A 206 -4.55 -13.34 -5.61
C ARG A 206 -4.66 -13.34 -7.14
N GLY A 207 -5.60 -14.11 -7.66
CA GLY A 207 -5.96 -14.11 -9.08
C GLY A 207 -4.75 -14.34 -10.00
N GLU A 208 -4.61 -13.50 -11.00
CA GLU A 208 -3.57 -13.57 -12.04
C GLU A 208 -2.16 -13.32 -11.51
N VAL A 209 -2.05 -12.63 -10.36
CA VAL A 209 -0.77 -12.37 -9.69
C VAL A 209 -0.01 -13.65 -9.40
N ARG A 210 -0.71 -14.72 -9.04
CA ARG A 210 -0.11 -16.02 -8.77
C ARG A 210 0.63 -16.55 -9.99
N GLY A 211 0.00 -16.52 -11.16
CA GLY A 211 0.62 -16.95 -12.41
C GLY A 211 1.89 -16.15 -12.72
N LEU A 212 1.79 -14.82 -12.69
CA LEU A 212 2.91 -13.92 -12.96
C LEU A 212 4.08 -14.12 -11.98
N PHE A 213 3.79 -14.31 -10.70
CA PHE A 213 4.83 -14.56 -9.70
C PHE A 213 5.52 -15.91 -9.92
N PHE A 214 4.78 -16.96 -10.27
CA PHE A 214 5.37 -18.25 -10.59
C PHE A 214 6.19 -18.23 -11.89
N GLU A 215 5.82 -17.43 -12.89
CA GLU A 215 6.65 -17.19 -14.09
C GLU A 215 7.96 -16.50 -13.69
N TRP A 216 7.88 -15.45 -12.85
CA TRP A 216 9.06 -14.77 -12.32
C TRP A 216 9.96 -15.72 -11.52
N LEU A 217 9.38 -16.60 -10.69
CA LEU A 217 10.16 -17.61 -9.95
C LEU A 217 10.87 -18.58 -10.89
N LYS A 218 10.24 -19.02 -11.95
CA LYS A 218 10.88 -19.92 -12.94
C LYS A 218 12.13 -19.30 -13.56
N GLU A 219 12.09 -18.01 -13.80
CA GLU A 219 13.19 -17.27 -14.43
C GLU A 219 14.31 -16.94 -13.44
N HIS A 220 13.96 -16.51 -12.21
CA HIS A 220 14.92 -15.90 -11.29
C HIS A 220 15.27 -16.78 -10.08
N ARG A 221 14.34 -17.59 -9.59
CA ARG A 221 14.48 -18.42 -8.38
C ARG A 221 13.71 -19.74 -8.50
N PRO A 222 14.05 -20.60 -9.48
CA PRO A 222 13.38 -21.89 -9.66
C PRO A 222 13.48 -22.81 -8.43
N ASP A 223 14.51 -22.63 -7.62
CA ASP A 223 14.71 -23.31 -6.33
C ASP A 223 13.57 -23.10 -5.33
N LEU A 224 12.87 -21.95 -5.40
CA LEU A 224 11.78 -21.59 -4.49
C LEU A 224 10.40 -22.07 -4.93
N ILE A 225 10.24 -22.58 -6.14
CA ILE A 225 8.94 -23.05 -6.65
C ILE A 225 8.27 -24.07 -5.71
N PRO A 226 8.98 -25.10 -5.20
CA PRO A 226 8.38 -26.06 -4.25
C PRO A 226 7.89 -25.39 -2.97
N LEU A 227 8.65 -24.42 -2.43
CA LEU A 227 8.29 -23.67 -1.24
C LEU A 227 6.98 -22.90 -1.46
N TYR A 228 6.90 -22.10 -2.53
CA TYR A 228 5.72 -21.29 -2.82
C TYR A 228 4.48 -22.10 -3.18
N ARG A 229 4.64 -23.26 -3.86
CA ARG A 229 3.53 -24.20 -4.08
C ARG A 229 2.97 -24.71 -2.75
N ARG A 230 3.81 -25.01 -1.77
CA ARG A 230 3.39 -25.45 -0.44
C ARG A 230 2.74 -24.32 0.36
N LEU A 231 3.35 -23.14 0.41
CA LEU A 231 2.85 -22.00 1.16
C LEU A 231 1.48 -21.51 0.66
N TYR A 232 1.28 -21.52 -0.64
CA TYR A 232 0.06 -20.99 -1.26
C TYR A 232 -0.87 -22.08 -1.81
N GLN A 233 -0.73 -23.32 -1.34
CA GLN A 233 -1.59 -24.44 -1.80
C GLN A 233 -3.08 -24.22 -1.49
N ARG A 234 -3.40 -23.55 -0.37
CA ARG A 234 -4.77 -23.32 0.10
C ARG A 234 -5.40 -22.02 -0.39
N GLY A 235 -4.69 -21.22 -1.18
CA GLY A 235 -5.24 -19.96 -1.70
C GLY A 235 -4.21 -18.85 -1.88
N ALA A 236 -4.67 -17.62 -1.77
CA ALA A 236 -3.89 -16.42 -2.06
C ALA A 236 -2.97 -15.98 -0.92
N TYR A 237 -3.15 -16.50 0.27
CA TYR A 237 -2.42 -16.10 1.47
C TYR A 237 -1.50 -17.21 1.97
N ALA A 238 -0.33 -16.84 2.46
CA ALA A 238 0.51 -17.75 3.21
C ALA A 238 -0.19 -18.20 4.51
N PRO A 239 0.13 -19.38 5.05
CA PRO A 239 -0.44 -19.90 6.30
C PRO A 239 -0.28 -18.91 7.46
N PRO A 240 -1.20 -18.90 8.45
CA PRO A 240 -1.14 -17.97 9.58
C PRO A 240 0.18 -18.01 10.36
N GLU A 241 0.77 -19.19 10.54
CA GLU A 241 2.07 -19.37 11.18
C GLU A 241 3.19 -18.67 10.41
N GLU A 242 3.19 -18.77 9.08
CA GLU A 242 4.19 -18.10 8.24
C GLU A 242 4.01 -16.58 8.25
N ARG A 243 2.77 -16.12 8.20
CA ARG A 243 2.48 -14.68 8.31
C ARG A 243 2.94 -14.12 9.66
N ARG A 244 2.72 -14.86 10.77
CA ARG A 244 3.22 -14.46 12.09
C ARG A 244 4.74 -14.45 12.14
N ARG A 245 5.42 -15.48 11.61
CA ARG A 245 6.89 -15.51 11.50
C ARG A 245 7.43 -14.28 10.80
N LEU A 246 6.88 -13.94 9.63
CA LEU A 246 7.29 -12.76 8.85
C LEU A 246 7.02 -11.44 9.58
N GLN A 247 5.90 -11.32 10.27
CA GLN A 247 5.61 -10.15 11.10
C GLN A 247 6.58 -10.00 12.27
N GLN A 248 7.00 -11.11 12.89
CA GLN A 248 7.96 -11.08 13.99
C GLN A 248 9.35 -10.60 13.55
N LEU A 249 9.77 -10.88 12.32
CA LEU A 249 11.05 -10.40 11.78
C LEU A 249 11.18 -8.87 11.82
N VAL A 250 10.08 -8.15 11.64
CA VAL A 250 10.10 -6.68 11.59
C VAL A 250 9.71 -6.00 12.91
N LYS A 251 9.24 -6.75 13.91
CA LYS A 251 8.90 -6.16 15.22
C LYS A 251 10.13 -5.70 16.00
N GLY A 252 11.32 -6.20 15.66
CA GLY A 252 12.55 -5.94 16.39
C GLY A 252 12.51 -6.47 17.84
N PRO A 253 13.60 -6.37 18.60
CA PRO A 253 13.53 -6.51 20.05
C PRO A 253 12.61 -5.41 20.58
N GLU A 254 11.65 -5.78 21.42
CA GLU A 254 10.67 -4.87 22.01
C GLU A 254 11.38 -3.60 22.51
N ARG A 255 11.18 -2.49 21.83
CA ARG A 255 11.54 -1.19 22.41
C ARG A 255 10.60 -0.98 23.58
N PRO A 256 11.09 -0.61 24.75
CA PRO A 256 10.21 -0.26 25.86
C PRO A 256 9.22 0.80 25.36
N ALA A 257 7.95 0.53 25.58
CA ALA A 257 6.84 1.42 25.24
C ALA A 257 6.93 2.71 26.09
N GLY A 258 7.89 3.58 25.79
CA GLY A 258 8.27 4.66 26.69
C GLY A 258 8.57 6.00 26.07
N GLU A 259 8.76 6.13 24.77
CA GLU A 259 9.26 7.39 24.22
C GLU A 259 8.53 7.98 23.02
N PHE A 260 7.45 7.39 22.58
CA PHE A 260 6.61 8.04 21.59
C PHE A 260 5.39 8.60 22.27
N ALA A 261 5.31 9.94 22.27
CA ALA A 261 4.24 10.71 22.85
C ALA A 261 2.89 10.01 22.65
N ARG A 262 2.18 9.79 23.75
CA ARG A 262 0.79 9.38 23.76
C ARG A 262 -0.04 10.41 23.00
N GLY A 263 -0.06 10.31 21.67
CA GLY A 263 -1.13 10.86 20.86
C GLY A 263 -2.38 10.06 21.19
N ARG A 264 -3.38 10.77 21.64
CA ARG A 264 -4.70 10.27 22.01
C ARG A 264 -5.25 9.35 20.92
N ASN A 265 -5.55 8.10 21.30
CA ASN A 265 -6.47 7.16 20.68
C ASN A 265 -6.59 7.15 19.15
N GLY A 266 -5.77 6.35 18.49
CA GLY A 266 -6.00 5.84 17.16
C GLY A 266 -5.47 4.42 17.13
N ARG A 267 -6.30 3.46 17.49
CA ARG A 267 -6.09 2.05 17.23
C ARG A 267 -6.09 1.90 15.72
N MET A 268 -4.92 1.78 15.09
CA MET A 268 -4.86 1.03 13.85
C MET A 268 -5.16 -0.41 14.24
N GLU A 269 -6.43 -0.78 14.21
CA GLU A 269 -6.80 -2.17 14.10
C GLU A 269 -6.10 -2.64 12.84
N THR A 270 -5.05 -3.46 13.00
CA THR A 270 -4.73 -4.43 12.00
C THR A 270 -6.05 -5.14 11.76
N ALA A 271 -6.70 -4.84 10.64
CA ALA A 271 -7.84 -5.60 10.22
C ALA A 271 -7.33 -7.03 10.04
N GLU A 272 -7.35 -7.79 11.12
CA GLU A 272 -7.45 -9.23 11.07
C GLU A 272 -8.80 -9.47 10.41
N ASN A 273 -8.79 -9.49 9.08
CA ASN A 273 -9.87 -10.03 8.30
C ASN A 273 -9.97 -11.52 8.60
N GLU A 274 -10.60 -11.86 9.70
CA GLU A 274 -11.43 -13.03 9.76
C GLU A 274 -12.55 -12.81 8.74
N ALA A 275 -12.33 -13.31 7.54
CA ALA A 275 -13.41 -13.48 6.59
C ALA A 275 -14.44 -14.40 7.26
N PRO A 276 -15.70 -13.97 7.47
CA PRO A 276 -16.73 -14.90 7.89
C PRO A 276 -16.88 -15.91 6.76
N GLU A 277 -16.67 -17.18 7.06
CA GLU A 277 -17.20 -18.29 6.29
C GLU A 277 -18.71 -18.10 6.18
N ARG A 278 -19.16 -17.53 5.09
CA ARG A 278 -20.56 -17.63 4.70
C ARG A 278 -20.68 -18.71 3.64
N ALA A 279 -21.20 -19.83 4.13
CA ALA A 279 -21.82 -20.86 3.32
C ALA A 279 -22.88 -20.27 2.37
N GLY A 280 -22.80 -20.74 1.15
CA GLY A 280 -23.85 -21.07 0.18
C GLY A 280 -25.01 -20.14 -0.07
N LYS A 281 -25.21 -19.89 -1.38
CA LYS A 281 -26.47 -19.59 -2.09
C LYS A 281 -27.00 -18.15 -1.97
N ASP A 282 -26.89 -17.35 -3.01
CA ASP A 282 -27.93 -17.20 -4.01
C ASP A 282 -27.45 -16.34 -5.19
N SER A 283 -27.57 -16.89 -6.39
CA SER A 283 -27.38 -16.19 -7.65
C SER A 283 -28.71 -15.56 -8.02
N SER A 284 -28.93 -14.29 -7.69
CA SER A 284 -30.03 -13.54 -8.26
C SER A 284 -29.59 -12.15 -8.71
N HIS A 285 -29.54 -12.00 -10.01
CA HIS A 285 -29.78 -10.82 -10.84
C HIS A 285 -29.44 -9.45 -10.24
N TRP A 286 -28.22 -9.01 -10.51
CA TRP A 286 -27.92 -7.58 -10.54
C TRP A 286 -28.02 -7.10 -12.00
N THR A 287 -29.04 -6.32 -12.32
CA THR A 287 -29.14 -5.56 -13.57
C THR A 287 -28.58 -4.16 -13.32
N PRO A 288 -27.66 -3.66 -14.16
CA PRO A 288 -27.21 -2.29 -14.05
C PRO A 288 -28.33 -1.34 -14.46
N ASP A 289 -28.77 -0.51 -13.54
CA ASP A 289 -29.59 0.65 -13.87
C ASP A 289 -28.69 1.66 -14.60
N GLN A 290 -28.98 1.88 -15.90
CA GLN A 290 -28.29 2.83 -16.74
C GLN A 290 -28.70 4.26 -16.35
N GLY A 291 -28.11 4.78 -15.30
CA GLY A 291 -28.42 6.16 -14.91
C GLY A 291 -27.58 6.75 -13.78
N ARG A 292 -26.76 5.97 -13.12
CA ARG A 292 -25.89 6.50 -12.06
C ARG A 292 -24.49 5.87 -12.12
N LEU A 293 -23.63 6.50 -12.90
CA LEU A 293 -22.19 6.34 -12.82
C LEU A 293 -21.69 7.09 -11.59
N PHE A 294 -21.58 6.39 -10.47
CA PHE A 294 -20.72 6.79 -9.35
C PHE A 294 -20.21 5.56 -8.62
#